data_383baf7fb92934afe15e3865f333929d
#
_entry.id   383baf7fb92934afe15e3865f333929d
#
_cell.length_a   1.000
_cell.length_b   1.000
_cell.length_c   1.000
_cell.angle_alpha   90.00
_cell.angle_beta   90.00
_cell.angle_gamma   90.00
#
_symmetry.space_group_name_H-M   'P 1'
#
loop_
_entity.id
_entity.type
_entity.pdbx_description
1 polymer ?
#
loop_
_entity_poly.entity_id
_entity_poly.type
_entity_poly.pdbx_seq_one_letter_code
_entity_poly.pdbx_strand_id
1 'polypeptide(L)'
;MSRTSNQRLATSNPLVAVVVVIFTVAEGELRVLLIRRSAAPHRGLWAIPGGLLNPGEPLVEAAVRKLVDETGVRDVYLEQLYTFNDLDDATPGGAVAVTYFALVDHTRVRLAKRTEWQPAWFSIRRLPELAFQNRRVLDYALERLRNKLEYTNVAYSLLPGRFTLSELQRVYESIVGRKLDKRNFRKRMLSREIIEPTAEHQAEGAGRPALLYRFSSREPVEL
;
A
#
# COMPACT_ATOMS: atom_id res chain seq x y z
N MET A 1 21.28 58.60 0.65
CA MET A 1 20.96 57.79 -0.51
C MET A 1 21.21 56.32 -0.15
N SER A 2 20.18 55.67 0.32
CA SER A 2 20.26 54.25 0.79
C SER A 2 19.76 53.36 -0.33
N ARG A 3 20.67 52.55 -0.91
CA ARG A 3 20.32 51.55 -1.92
C ARG A 3 19.79 50.30 -1.21
N THR A 4 18.49 50.16 -1.21
CA THR A 4 17.83 48.92 -0.80
C THR A 4 18.11 47.86 -1.87
N SER A 5 19.05 46.98 -1.59
CA SER A 5 19.31 45.80 -2.43
C SER A 5 18.13 44.82 -2.31
N ASN A 6 17.29 44.83 -3.31
CA ASN A 6 16.22 43.85 -3.50
C ASN A 6 16.89 42.49 -3.81
N GLN A 7 17.28 41.74 -2.79
CA GLN A 7 17.63 40.34 -2.96
C GLN A 7 16.36 39.58 -3.43
N ARG A 8 16.29 39.35 -4.74
CA ARG A 8 15.37 38.34 -5.28
C ARG A 8 15.74 37.02 -4.63
N LEU A 9 14.94 36.58 -3.67
CA LEU A 9 14.95 35.18 -3.23
C LEU A 9 14.76 34.34 -4.49
N ALA A 10 15.82 33.63 -4.89
CA ALA A 10 15.72 32.62 -5.91
C ALA A 10 14.80 31.54 -5.35
N THR A 11 13.52 31.60 -5.72
CA THR A 11 12.54 30.55 -5.41
C THR A 11 12.89 29.34 -6.26
N SER A 12 13.78 28.49 -5.76
CA SER A 12 13.90 27.14 -6.30
C SER A 12 12.58 26.42 -5.98
N ASN A 13 11.81 26.10 -7.00
CA ASN A 13 10.60 25.30 -6.82
C ASN A 13 11.03 23.96 -6.20
N PRO A 14 10.40 23.54 -5.09
CA PRO A 14 10.72 22.25 -4.50
C PRO A 14 10.41 21.12 -5.51
N LEU A 15 11.26 20.10 -5.54
CA LEU A 15 10.97 18.90 -6.30
C LEU A 15 9.77 18.18 -5.69
N VAL A 16 8.84 17.75 -6.53
CA VAL A 16 7.69 16.96 -6.11
C VAL A 16 7.87 15.52 -6.59
N ALA A 17 7.81 14.59 -5.66
CA ALA A 17 7.83 13.17 -5.95
C ALA A 17 6.48 12.52 -5.57
N VAL A 18 6.12 11.45 -6.25
CA VAL A 18 5.00 10.59 -5.90
C VAL A 18 5.54 9.23 -5.50
N VAL A 19 5.07 8.70 -4.37
CA VAL A 19 5.51 7.43 -3.78
C VAL A 19 4.29 6.57 -3.50
N VAL A 20 4.34 5.27 -3.82
CA VAL A 20 3.20 4.37 -3.66
C VAL A 20 3.56 3.16 -2.81
N VAL A 21 3.02 3.10 -1.59
CA VAL A 21 3.13 1.93 -0.72
C VAL A 21 2.12 0.88 -1.16
N ILE A 22 2.58 -0.31 -1.53
CA ILE A 22 1.71 -1.37 -2.03
C ILE A 22 1.74 -2.53 -1.03
N PHE A 23 0.58 -2.83 -0.42
CA PHE A 23 0.43 -3.94 0.51
C PHE A 23 -0.34 -5.11 -0.10
N THR A 24 0.03 -6.30 0.33
CA THR A 24 -0.74 -7.53 0.11
C THR A 24 -0.68 -8.43 1.34
N VAL A 25 -1.57 -9.40 1.43
CA VAL A 25 -1.48 -10.48 2.40
C VAL A 25 -1.24 -11.79 1.65
N ALA A 26 -0.11 -12.42 1.93
CA ALA A 26 0.26 -13.70 1.34
C ALA A 26 0.90 -14.59 2.42
N GLU A 27 0.59 -15.89 2.39
CA GLU A 27 1.12 -16.88 3.34
C GLU A 27 0.91 -16.49 4.81
N GLY A 28 -0.20 -15.80 5.10
CA GLY A 28 -0.56 -15.34 6.46
C GLY A 28 0.28 -14.17 6.98
N GLU A 29 1.03 -13.49 6.13
CA GLU A 29 1.83 -12.31 6.46
C GLU A 29 1.41 -11.08 5.63
N LEU A 30 1.42 -9.92 6.26
CA LEU A 30 1.36 -8.65 5.53
C LEU A 30 2.71 -8.42 4.85
N ARG A 31 2.66 -8.18 3.54
CA ARG A 31 3.83 -7.91 2.71
C ARG A 31 3.72 -6.56 2.04
N VAL A 32 4.86 -5.95 1.78
CA VAL A 32 5.01 -4.72 1.01
C VAL A 32 5.82 -4.99 -0.24
N LEU A 33 5.44 -4.34 -1.34
CA LEU A 33 6.21 -4.38 -2.58
C LEU A 33 7.28 -3.29 -2.53
N LEU A 34 8.52 -3.70 -2.74
CA LEU A 34 9.67 -2.81 -2.86
C LEU A 34 10.35 -3.02 -4.20
N ILE A 35 11.07 -2.01 -4.66
CA ILE A 35 11.93 -2.04 -5.84
C ILE A 35 13.39 -1.88 -5.44
N ARG A 36 14.29 -2.49 -6.20
CA ARG A 36 15.73 -2.31 -6.01
C ARG A 36 16.23 -1.16 -6.85
N ARG A 37 16.80 -0.14 -6.23
CA ARG A 37 17.28 1.06 -6.93
C ARG A 37 18.46 0.75 -7.86
N SER A 38 18.36 1.18 -9.11
CA SER A 38 19.42 1.03 -10.12
C SER A 38 20.39 2.23 -10.17
N ALA A 39 19.95 3.40 -9.66
CA ALA A 39 20.68 4.68 -9.76
C ALA A 39 20.95 5.33 -8.39
N ALA A 40 21.91 6.25 -8.39
CA ALA A 40 22.17 7.13 -7.24
C ALA A 40 21.00 8.13 -7.04
N PRO A 41 20.81 8.63 -5.80
CA PRO A 41 21.41 8.16 -4.55
C PRO A 41 20.88 6.79 -4.14
N HIS A 42 21.54 6.12 -3.20
CA HIS A 42 21.11 4.82 -2.62
C HIS A 42 21.04 3.65 -3.61
N ARG A 43 21.91 3.62 -4.63
CA ARG A 43 21.99 2.51 -5.60
C ARG A 43 22.16 1.15 -4.89
N GLY A 44 21.36 0.18 -5.27
CA GLY A 44 21.37 -1.19 -4.72
C GLY A 44 20.50 -1.39 -3.49
N LEU A 45 20.06 -0.33 -2.80
CA LEU A 45 19.12 -0.40 -1.70
C LEU A 45 17.68 -0.59 -2.20
N TRP A 46 16.82 -1.06 -1.29
CA TRP A 46 15.40 -1.23 -1.57
C TRP A 46 14.63 0.05 -1.25
N ALA A 47 13.63 0.35 -2.08
CA ALA A 47 12.79 1.53 -1.92
C ALA A 47 11.32 1.22 -2.19
N ILE A 48 10.44 2.05 -1.65
CA ILE A 48 9.05 2.11 -2.07
C ILE A 48 9.01 2.61 -3.52
N PRO A 49 8.21 2.00 -4.42
CA PRO A 49 8.01 2.50 -5.79
C PRO A 49 7.65 3.98 -5.82
N GLY A 50 8.27 4.74 -6.72
CA GLY A 50 8.01 6.16 -6.82
C GLY A 50 9.09 6.95 -7.56
N GLY A 51 8.85 8.25 -7.72
CA GLY A 51 9.80 9.15 -8.37
C GLY A 51 9.20 10.51 -8.65
N LEU A 52 9.94 11.34 -9.34
CA LEU A 52 9.56 12.71 -9.62
C LEU A 52 8.28 12.79 -10.46
N LEU A 53 7.49 13.81 -10.17
CA LEU A 53 6.32 14.21 -10.95
C LEU A 53 6.79 14.85 -12.27
N ASN A 54 6.11 14.50 -13.36
CA ASN A 54 6.34 15.18 -14.63
C ASN A 54 5.63 16.55 -14.65
N PRO A 55 6.14 17.53 -15.39
CA PRO A 55 5.48 18.82 -15.54
C PRO A 55 4.03 18.68 -16.05
N GLY A 56 3.07 19.24 -15.30
CA GLY A 56 1.66 19.22 -15.66
C GLY A 56 0.94 17.89 -15.44
N GLU A 57 1.60 16.87 -14.91
CA GLU A 57 1.01 15.56 -14.61
C GLU A 57 0.17 15.62 -13.34
N PRO A 58 -1.09 15.14 -13.34
CA PRO A 58 -1.87 14.99 -12.11
C PRO A 58 -1.25 13.96 -11.15
N LEU A 59 -1.29 14.24 -9.85
CA LEU A 59 -0.67 13.39 -8.82
C LEU A 59 -1.13 11.93 -8.87
N VAL A 60 -2.43 11.70 -9.07
CA VAL A 60 -3.00 10.35 -9.16
C VAL A 60 -2.49 9.60 -10.40
N GLU A 61 -2.38 10.29 -11.54
CA GLU A 61 -1.85 9.71 -12.76
C GLU A 61 -0.36 9.35 -12.60
N ALA A 62 0.42 10.21 -11.95
CA ALA A 62 1.81 9.92 -11.60
C ALA A 62 1.91 8.68 -10.70
N ALA A 63 1.04 8.54 -9.69
CA ALA A 63 1.00 7.38 -8.82
C ALA A 63 0.69 6.09 -9.62
N VAL A 64 -0.32 6.12 -10.47
CA VAL A 64 -0.68 4.98 -11.34
C VAL A 64 0.47 4.64 -12.30
N ARG A 65 1.05 5.63 -12.95
CA ARG A 65 2.19 5.43 -13.85
C ARG A 65 3.36 4.75 -13.14
N LYS A 66 3.77 5.29 -11.98
CA LYS A 66 4.87 4.71 -11.19
C LYS A 66 4.58 3.28 -10.73
N LEU A 67 3.35 3.03 -10.31
CA LEU A 67 2.88 1.69 -9.95
C LEU A 67 3.06 0.72 -11.13
N VAL A 68 2.57 1.09 -12.31
CA VAL A 68 2.60 0.25 -13.50
C VAL A 68 4.02 0.05 -14.03
N ASP A 69 4.78 1.15 -14.20
CA ASP A 69 6.10 1.12 -14.83
C ASP A 69 7.12 0.34 -13.99
N GLU A 70 7.10 0.54 -12.67
CA GLU A 70 8.10 -0.03 -11.78
C GLU A 70 7.74 -1.43 -11.28
N THR A 71 6.45 -1.77 -11.23
CA THR A 71 6.00 -3.02 -10.62
C THR A 71 5.15 -3.91 -11.53
N GLY A 72 4.51 -3.35 -12.55
CA GLY A 72 3.53 -4.04 -13.39
C GLY A 72 2.13 -4.17 -12.78
N VAL A 73 1.91 -3.67 -11.59
CA VAL A 73 0.61 -3.74 -10.88
C VAL A 73 -0.39 -2.76 -11.49
N ARG A 74 -1.65 -3.18 -11.69
CA ARG A 74 -2.73 -2.41 -12.32
C ARG A 74 -4.05 -2.61 -11.60
N ASP A 75 -5.00 -1.72 -11.85
CA ASP A 75 -6.42 -1.85 -11.42
C ASP A 75 -6.58 -2.16 -9.93
N VAL A 76 -5.98 -1.35 -9.08
CA VAL A 76 -5.94 -1.55 -7.64
C VAL A 76 -6.60 -0.39 -6.90
N TYR A 77 -7.03 -0.67 -5.67
CA TYR A 77 -7.38 0.39 -4.73
C TYR A 77 -6.17 1.29 -4.51
N LEU A 78 -6.34 2.59 -4.73
CA LEU A 78 -5.31 3.61 -4.56
C LEU A 78 -5.91 4.80 -3.80
N GLU A 79 -5.25 5.21 -2.72
CA GLU A 79 -5.66 6.35 -1.90
C GLU A 79 -4.46 7.18 -1.50
N GLN A 80 -4.61 8.50 -1.46
CA GLN A 80 -3.58 9.38 -0.91
C GLN A 80 -3.43 9.15 0.59
N LEU A 81 -2.20 8.90 1.01
CA LEU A 81 -1.85 8.59 2.40
C LEU A 81 -1.51 9.85 3.20
N TYR A 82 -0.43 10.52 2.78
CA TYR A 82 0.13 11.68 3.46
C TYR A 82 1.15 12.39 2.54
N THR A 83 1.53 13.60 2.92
CA THR A 83 2.59 14.36 2.24
C THR A 83 3.76 14.55 3.19
N PHE A 84 4.94 14.05 2.81
CA PHE A 84 6.20 14.20 3.55
C PHE A 84 7.10 15.21 2.83
N ASN A 85 7.81 16.03 3.59
CA ASN A 85 8.74 17.03 3.06
C ASN A 85 10.20 16.80 3.46
N ASP A 86 10.48 15.71 4.14
CA ASP A 86 11.76 15.43 4.81
C ASP A 86 12.20 13.95 4.63
N LEU A 87 11.89 13.34 3.49
CA LEU A 87 12.25 11.94 3.23
C LEU A 87 13.66 11.75 2.65
N ASP A 88 14.28 12.81 2.15
CA ASP A 88 15.59 12.75 1.50
C ASP A 88 16.47 13.94 1.91
N ASP A 89 17.42 13.67 2.78
CA ASP A 89 18.40 14.66 3.24
C ASP A 89 19.48 14.95 2.17
N ALA A 90 19.55 14.13 1.12
CA ALA A 90 20.57 14.24 0.05
C ALA A 90 20.13 15.15 -1.11
N THR A 91 18.87 15.54 -1.19
CA THR A 91 18.35 16.39 -2.27
C THR A 91 18.49 17.87 -1.89
N PRO A 92 19.36 18.64 -2.58
CA PRO A 92 19.48 20.09 -2.36
C PRO A 92 18.13 20.79 -2.61
N GLY A 93 17.70 21.62 -1.67
CA GLY A 93 16.41 22.33 -1.76
C GLY A 93 15.21 21.55 -1.27
N GLY A 94 15.41 20.30 -0.85
CA GLY A 94 14.34 19.43 -0.35
C GLY A 94 13.45 18.86 -1.45
N ALA A 95 12.73 17.79 -1.11
CA ALA A 95 11.70 17.21 -1.96
C ALA A 95 10.41 17.02 -1.17
N VAL A 96 9.29 17.33 -1.78
CA VAL A 96 7.96 17.02 -1.26
C VAL A 96 7.50 15.69 -1.85
N ALA A 97 7.26 14.70 -1.01
CA ALA A 97 6.77 13.39 -1.43
C ALA A 97 5.29 13.25 -1.12
N VAL A 98 4.44 13.26 -2.15
CA VAL A 98 3.02 12.92 -2.04
C VAL A 98 2.92 11.40 -2.07
N THR A 99 2.53 10.83 -0.94
CA THR A 99 2.50 9.37 -0.77
C THR A 99 1.09 8.84 -0.95
N TYR A 100 0.98 7.76 -1.68
CA TYR A 100 -0.22 6.95 -1.85
C TYR A 100 -0.03 5.58 -1.21
N PHE A 101 -1.10 4.88 -0.91
CA PHE A 101 -1.05 3.46 -0.64
C PHE A 101 -2.05 2.70 -1.50
N ALA A 102 -1.67 1.49 -1.87
CA ALA A 102 -2.45 0.56 -2.66
C ALA A 102 -2.58 -0.78 -1.94
N LEU A 103 -3.72 -1.41 -2.08
CA LEU A 103 -4.01 -2.73 -1.55
C LEU A 103 -4.32 -3.68 -2.69
N VAL A 104 -3.68 -4.84 -2.71
CA VAL A 104 -3.80 -5.78 -3.82
C VAL A 104 -4.01 -7.22 -3.31
N ASP A 105 -4.90 -7.94 -3.98
CA ASP A 105 -5.00 -9.38 -3.84
C ASP A 105 -3.78 -10.03 -4.53
N HIS A 106 -2.92 -10.70 -3.75
CA HIS A 106 -1.67 -11.30 -4.25
C HIS A 106 -1.91 -12.32 -5.37
N THR A 107 -3.08 -12.98 -5.40
CA THR A 107 -3.40 -13.98 -6.42
C THR A 107 -3.61 -13.37 -7.80
N ARG A 108 -3.91 -12.08 -7.85
CA ARG A 108 -4.19 -11.32 -9.09
C ARG A 108 -2.99 -10.51 -9.59
N VAL A 109 -1.94 -10.35 -8.77
CA VAL A 109 -0.78 -9.54 -9.12
C VAL A 109 0.28 -10.37 -9.83
N ARG A 110 0.74 -9.87 -10.96
CA ARG A 110 1.91 -10.39 -11.67
C ARG A 110 2.94 -9.29 -11.75
N LEU A 111 4.04 -9.47 -11.04
CA LEU A 111 5.15 -8.52 -11.10
C LEU A 111 5.84 -8.57 -12.46
N ALA A 112 6.27 -7.42 -12.95
CA ALA A 112 7.06 -7.31 -14.15
C ALA A 112 8.40 -8.03 -13.99
N LYS A 113 8.67 -9.04 -14.84
CA LYS A 113 9.87 -9.89 -14.74
C LYS A 113 11.17 -9.24 -15.24
N ARG A 114 11.06 -8.18 -16.05
CA ARG A 114 12.19 -7.50 -16.70
C ARG A 114 12.06 -6.00 -16.55
N THR A 115 12.25 -5.50 -15.34
CA THR A 115 12.41 -4.08 -15.11
C THR A 115 13.79 -3.83 -14.52
N GLU A 116 14.34 -2.67 -14.76
CA GLU A 116 15.55 -2.20 -14.11
C GLU A 116 15.37 -2.11 -12.56
N TRP A 117 14.12 -2.09 -12.10
CA TRP A 117 13.74 -1.87 -10.70
C TRP A 117 13.62 -3.14 -9.86
N GLN A 118 13.58 -4.33 -10.47
CA GLN A 118 13.51 -5.63 -9.77
C GLN A 118 12.49 -5.65 -8.61
N PRO A 119 11.18 -5.52 -8.88
CA PRO A 119 10.17 -5.51 -7.82
C PRO A 119 10.12 -6.84 -7.07
N ALA A 120 10.02 -6.79 -5.73
CA ALA A 120 9.90 -7.97 -4.88
C ALA A 120 9.04 -7.71 -3.63
N TRP A 121 8.34 -8.77 -3.18
CA TRP A 121 7.54 -8.74 -1.96
C TRP A 121 8.38 -9.05 -0.72
N PHE A 122 8.26 -8.21 0.30
CA PHE A 122 8.91 -8.39 1.60
C PHE A 122 7.89 -8.44 2.73
N SER A 123 8.09 -9.33 3.69
CA SER A 123 7.32 -9.29 4.94
C SER A 123 7.58 -7.97 5.66
N ILE A 124 6.52 -7.30 6.10
CA ILE A 124 6.65 -6.04 6.86
C ILE A 124 7.45 -6.22 8.17
N ARG A 125 7.56 -7.46 8.65
CA ARG A 125 8.33 -7.81 9.86
C ARG A 125 9.81 -8.01 9.58
N ARG A 126 10.21 -8.27 8.33
CA ARG A 126 11.58 -8.59 7.88
C ARG A 126 11.91 -7.78 6.65
N LEU A 127 12.01 -6.47 6.83
CA LEU A 127 12.36 -5.55 5.76
C LEU A 127 13.87 -5.58 5.51
N PRO A 128 14.30 -5.46 4.24
CA PRO A 128 15.69 -5.23 3.89
C PRO A 128 16.12 -3.80 4.29
N GLU A 129 17.38 -3.48 4.04
CA GLU A 129 17.85 -2.10 4.15
C GLU A 129 17.14 -1.20 3.12
N LEU A 130 16.57 -0.10 3.61
CA LEU A 130 15.74 0.79 2.81
C LEU A 130 16.48 2.08 2.46
N ALA A 131 16.29 2.52 1.22
CA ALA A 131 16.70 3.83 0.76
C ALA A 131 15.83 4.92 1.38
N PHE A 132 16.37 6.13 1.46
CA PHE A 132 15.69 7.30 2.01
C PHE A 132 15.12 7.02 3.41
N GLN A 133 14.16 7.79 3.85
CA GLN A 133 13.41 7.51 5.07
C GLN A 133 12.16 6.62 4.81
N ASN A 134 12.26 5.66 3.87
CA ASN A 134 11.13 4.83 3.49
C ASN A 134 10.55 4.02 4.67
N ARG A 135 11.34 3.71 5.69
CA ARG A 135 10.84 3.05 6.90
C ARG A 135 9.75 3.87 7.57
N ARG A 136 9.94 5.17 7.70
CA ARG A 136 8.96 6.09 8.29
C ARG A 136 7.65 6.12 7.50
N VAL A 137 7.75 6.09 6.17
CA VAL A 137 6.57 6.02 5.29
C VAL A 137 5.81 4.72 5.48
N LEU A 138 6.52 3.59 5.57
CA LEU A 138 5.92 2.27 5.80
C LEU A 138 5.24 2.17 7.15
N ASP A 139 5.85 2.68 8.21
CA ASP A 139 5.28 2.67 9.56
C ASP A 139 3.99 3.49 9.60
N TYR A 140 3.97 4.68 8.96
CA TYR A 140 2.76 5.51 8.82
C TYR A 140 1.66 4.82 8.01
N ALA A 141 2.03 4.20 6.89
CA ALA A 141 1.08 3.48 6.04
C ALA A 141 0.45 2.27 6.75
N LEU A 142 1.25 1.54 7.55
CA LEU A 142 0.77 0.41 8.34
C LEU A 142 -0.21 0.87 9.42
N GLU A 143 0.09 1.95 10.11
CA GLU A 143 -0.82 2.53 11.10
C GLU A 143 -2.14 2.97 10.44
N ARG A 144 -2.07 3.67 9.31
CA ARG A 144 -3.26 4.08 8.54
C ARG A 144 -4.10 2.88 8.11
N LEU A 145 -3.47 1.81 7.61
CA LEU A 145 -4.17 0.60 7.20
C LEU A 145 -4.88 -0.07 8.39
N ARG A 146 -4.21 -0.15 9.56
CA ARG A 146 -4.82 -0.69 10.78
C ARG A 146 -6.05 0.12 11.21
N ASN A 147 -5.93 1.44 11.21
CA ASN A 147 -7.04 2.32 11.56
C ASN A 147 -8.21 2.16 10.59
N LYS A 148 -7.93 2.09 9.28
CA LYS A 148 -8.99 1.89 8.26
C LYS A 148 -9.77 0.59 8.43
N LEU A 149 -9.16 -0.49 8.89
CA LEU A 149 -9.87 -1.74 9.18
C LEU A 149 -10.94 -1.60 10.26
N GLU A 150 -10.84 -0.58 11.12
CA GLU A 150 -11.81 -0.36 12.18
C GLU A 150 -13.10 0.31 11.68
N TYR A 151 -13.02 1.15 10.65
CA TYR A 151 -14.14 1.96 10.19
C TYR A 151 -14.45 1.87 8.69
N THR A 152 -13.80 0.97 7.95
CA THR A 152 -14.10 0.74 6.53
C THR A 152 -14.09 -0.74 6.16
N ASN A 153 -14.61 -1.03 4.96
CA ASN A 153 -14.56 -2.36 4.35
C ASN A 153 -13.26 -2.63 3.57
N VAL A 154 -12.19 -1.83 3.72
CA VAL A 154 -11.00 -1.80 2.85
C VAL A 154 -10.33 -3.17 2.63
N ALA A 155 -10.54 -4.15 3.51
CA ALA A 155 -10.04 -5.51 3.37
C ALA A 155 -10.52 -6.21 2.08
N TYR A 156 -11.58 -5.68 1.40
CA TYR A 156 -12.06 -6.23 0.13
C TYR A 156 -10.98 -6.27 -0.97
N SER A 157 -10.04 -5.33 -0.91
CA SER A 157 -8.95 -5.22 -1.90
C SER A 157 -7.85 -6.27 -1.70
N LEU A 158 -7.79 -6.89 -0.52
CA LEU A 158 -6.79 -7.90 -0.14
C LEU A 158 -7.29 -9.35 -0.31
N LEU A 159 -8.53 -9.52 -0.71
CA LEU A 159 -9.20 -10.82 -0.83
C LEU A 159 -9.79 -11.03 -2.22
N PRO A 160 -9.88 -12.29 -2.68
CA PRO A 160 -10.60 -12.63 -3.88
C PRO A 160 -12.09 -12.26 -3.76
N GLY A 161 -12.82 -12.36 -4.86
CA GLY A 161 -14.27 -12.06 -4.89
C GLY A 161 -15.12 -12.89 -3.93
N ARG A 162 -14.65 -14.11 -3.60
CA ARG A 162 -15.27 -15.05 -2.66
C ARG A 162 -14.20 -15.58 -1.72
N PHE A 163 -14.54 -15.67 -0.44
CA PHE A 163 -13.62 -16.05 0.62
C PHE A 163 -14.35 -16.66 1.81
N THR A 164 -13.67 -17.42 2.62
CA THR A 164 -14.17 -17.92 3.90
C THR A 164 -13.97 -16.89 5.01
N LEU A 165 -14.75 -16.96 6.08
CA LEU A 165 -14.54 -16.12 7.27
C LEU A 165 -13.15 -16.35 7.91
N SER A 166 -12.59 -17.54 7.73
CA SER A 166 -11.23 -17.85 8.22
C SER A 166 -10.15 -17.12 7.41
N GLU A 167 -10.34 -16.98 6.09
CA GLU A 167 -9.43 -16.19 5.26
C GLU A 167 -9.52 -14.71 5.58
N LEU A 168 -10.74 -14.18 5.74
CA LEU A 168 -10.95 -12.80 6.16
C LEU A 168 -10.27 -12.54 7.52
N GLN A 169 -10.45 -13.44 8.50
CA GLN A 169 -9.80 -13.33 9.82
C GLN A 169 -8.28 -13.33 9.69
N ARG A 170 -7.69 -14.20 8.86
CA ARG A 170 -6.25 -14.24 8.61
C ARG A 170 -5.72 -12.92 8.04
N VAL A 171 -6.47 -12.28 7.13
CA VAL A 171 -6.11 -10.95 6.60
C VAL A 171 -6.06 -9.91 7.73
N TYR A 172 -7.11 -9.84 8.57
CA TYR A 172 -7.13 -8.94 9.72
C TYR A 172 -5.99 -9.20 10.70
N GLU A 173 -5.76 -10.47 11.07
CA GLU A 173 -4.67 -10.87 11.97
C GLU A 173 -3.29 -10.50 11.42
N SER A 174 -3.08 -10.64 10.10
CA SER A 174 -1.82 -10.29 9.44
C SER A 174 -1.52 -8.80 9.50
N ILE A 175 -2.55 -7.94 9.39
CA ILE A 175 -2.42 -6.48 9.42
C ILE A 175 -2.28 -5.99 10.87
N VAL A 176 -3.14 -6.48 11.77
CA VAL A 176 -3.13 -6.08 13.19
C VAL A 176 -1.91 -6.63 13.93
N GLY A 177 -1.34 -7.74 13.45
CA GLY A 177 -0.14 -8.37 14.00
C GLY A 177 -0.37 -9.25 15.22
N ARG A 178 -1.63 -9.58 15.54
CA ARG A 178 -2.01 -10.47 16.68
C ARG A 178 -3.17 -11.37 16.30
N LYS A 179 -3.33 -12.46 17.02
CA LYS A 179 -4.49 -13.35 16.89
C LYS A 179 -5.76 -12.70 17.38
N LEU A 180 -6.86 -12.99 16.71
CA LEU A 180 -8.20 -12.53 17.06
C LEU A 180 -9.06 -13.71 17.51
N ASP A 181 -9.92 -13.49 18.49
CA ASP A 181 -10.89 -14.50 18.90
C ASP A 181 -11.88 -14.79 17.78
N LYS A 182 -11.96 -16.04 17.36
CA LYS A 182 -12.74 -16.48 16.20
C LYS A 182 -14.24 -16.16 16.32
N ARG A 183 -14.81 -16.35 17.52
CA ARG A 183 -16.24 -16.13 17.78
C ARG A 183 -16.58 -14.64 17.72
N ASN A 184 -15.79 -13.83 18.39
CA ASN A 184 -16.00 -12.38 18.45
C ASN A 184 -15.74 -11.73 17.08
N PHE A 185 -14.70 -12.17 16.36
CA PHE A 185 -14.44 -11.72 15.00
C PHE A 185 -15.62 -12.00 14.07
N ARG A 186 -16.11 -13.26 14.06
CA ARG A 186 -17.26 -13.66 13.26
C ARG A 186 -18.50 -12.82 13.57
N LYS A 187 -18.84 -12.67 14.87
CA LYS A 187 -19.96 -11.84 15.30
C LYS A 187 -19.82 -10.40 14.78
N ARG A 188 -18.65 -9.79 14.93
CA ARG A 188 -18.37 -8.42 14.48
C ARG A 188 -18.50 -8.27 12.97
N MET A 189 -17.96 -9.19 12.17
CA MET A 189 -18.04 -9.09 10.71
C MET A 189 -19.46 -9.23 10.19
N LEU A 190 -20.24 -10.13 10.76
CA LEU A 190 -21.64 -10.33 10.38
C LEU A 190 -22.54 -9.17 10.81
N SER A 191 -22.30 -8.56 11.99
CA SER A 191 -23.09 -7.42 12.46
C SER A 191 -22.82 -6.10 11.72
N ARG A 192 -21.71 -6.02 10.98
CA ARG A 192 -21.37 -4.83 10.18
C ARG A 192 -22.03 -4.81 8.81
N GLU A 193 -22.68 -5.89 8.41
CA GLU A 193 -23.38 -6.04 7.13
C GLU A 193 -22.51 -5.76 5.88
N ILE A 194 -21.18 -5.78 6.05
CA ILE A 194 -20.22 -5.55 4.96
C ILE A 194 -19.91 -6.79 4.15
N ILE A 195 -20.34 -7.96 4.63
CA ILE A 195 -20.18 -9.25 3.96
C ILE A 195 -21.50 -10.00 3.91
N GLU A 196 -21.71 -10.70 2.81
CA GLU A 196 -22.90 -11.50 2.56
C GLU A 196 -22.52 -12.98 2.35
N PRO A 197 -23.29 -13.94 2.87
CA PRO A 197 -23.10 -15.34 2.54
C PRO A 197 -23.43 -15.58 1.06
N THR A 198 -22.72 -16.51 0.44
CA THR A 198 -23.07 -17.04 -0.88
C THR A 198 -23.75 -18.41 -0.74
N ALA A 199 -24.28 -18.95 -1.84
CA ALA A 199 -24.77 -20.33 -1.85
C ALA A 199 -23.63 -21.38 -1.96
N GLU A 200 -22.39 -20.95 -2.04
CA GLU A 200 -21.26 -21.80 -2.35
C GLU A 200 -20.45 -22.17 -1.10
N HIS A 201 -19.82 -23.31 -1.17
CA HIS A 201 -18.97 -23.85 -0.13
C HIS A 201 -17.61 -24.23 -0.72
N GLN A 202 -16.56 -24.00 0.05
CA GLN A 202 -15.20 -24.44 -0.26
C GLN A 202 -14.90 -25.70 0.54
N ALA A 203 -14.49 -26.77 -0.14
CA ALA A 203 -13.98 -27.96 0.52
C ALA A 203 -12.54 -27.68 1.02
N GLU A 204 -12.34 -27.66 2.33
CA GLU A 204 -11.03 -27.59 2.97
C GLU A 204 -10.71 -28.94 3.61
N GLY A 205 -9.98 -29.81 2.91
CA GLY A 205 -9.54 -31.11 3.42
C GLY A 205 -10.69 -32.06 3.82
N ALA A 206 -10.51 -32.84 4.91
CA ALA A 206 -11.48 -33.82 5.41
C ALA A 206 -12.57 -33.20 6.31
N GLY A 207 -12.62 -31.88 6.47
CA GLY A 207 -13.57 -31.18 7.32
C GLY A 207 -14.90 -30.86 6.61
N ARG A 208 -15.88 -30.32 7.39
CA ARG A 208 -17.12 -29.80 6.82
C ARG A 208 -16.81 -28.63 5.87
N PRO A 209 -17.37 -28.61 4.64
CA PRO A 209 -17.16 -27.51 3.70
C PRO A 209 -17.47 -26.15 4.31
N ALA A 210 -16.58 -25.19 4.13
CA ALA A 210 -16.72 -23.84 4.66
C ALA A 210 -17.60 -23.00 3.73
N LEU A 211 -18.59 -22.29 4.29
CA LEU A 211 -19.43 -21.36 3.55
C LEU A 211 -18.57 -20.20 3.03
N LEU A 212 -18.75 -19.86 1.75
CA LEU A 212 -18.13 -18.71 1.13
C LEU A 212 -18.96 -17.44 1.34
N TYR A 213 -18.25 -16.34 1.50
CA TYR A 213 -18.79 -14.99 1.63
C TYR A 213 -18.24 -14.10 0.53
N ARG A 214 -18.92 -12.99 0.28
CA ARG A 214 -18.44 -11.89 -0.55
C ARG A 214 -18.61 -10.57 0.20
N PHE A 215 -17.86 -9.55 -0.16
CA PHE A 215 -18.16 -8.19 0.30
C PHE A 215 -19.42 -7.65 -0.39
N SER A 216 -20.26 -6.96 0.37
CA SER A 216 -21.48 -6.29 -0.14
C SER A 216 -21.12 -5.20 -1.14
N SER A 217 -19.99 -4.52 -0.95
CA SER A 217 -19.40 -3.57 -1.89
C SER A 217 -17.91 -3.82 -2.04
N ARG A 218 -17.40 -3.70 -3.27
CA ARG A 218 -15.96 -3.68 -3.59
C ARG A 218 -15.46 -2.28 -3.89
N GLU A 219 -16.16 -1.30 -3.40
CA GLU A 219 -15.76 0.09 -3.33
C GLU A 219 -15.58 0.49 -1.86
N PRO A 220 -14.76 1.50 -1.55
CA PRO A 220 -14.59 1.96 -0.17
C PRO A 220 -15.93 2.40 0.43
N VAL A 221 -16.30 1.82 1.55
CA VAL A 221 -17.48 2.20 2.34
C VAL A 221 -17.03 2.44 3.78
N GLU A 222 -17.44 3.57 4.35
CA GLU A 222 -17.30 3.84 5.79
C GLU A 222 -18.41 3.12 6.57
N LEU A 223 -18.09 2.65 7.78
CA LEU A 223 -18.93 1.78 8.62
C LEU A 223 -19.49 2.55 9.81
#